data_fe3e296c70330db995b6379af56b1b7b
#
_entry.id   fe3e296c70330db995b6379af56b1b7b
#
_cell.length_a   1.000
_cell.length_b   1.000
_cell.length_c   1.000
_cell.angle_alpha   90.00
_cell.angle_beta   90.00
_cell.angle_gamma   90.00
#
_symmetry.space_group_name_H-M   'P 1'
#
loop_
_entity.id
_entity.type
_entity.pdbx_description
1 polymer ?
#
loop_
_entity_poly.entity_id
_entity_poly.type
_entity_poly.pdbx_seq_one_letter_code
_entity_poly.pdbx_strand_id
1 'polypeptide(L)'
;LYTCDYSHPFDVNDLKAYLEKDHDFKYATVVHCDTPSGMLNDIASICPLLKSYGILTVVDSVAGMFGEDVRVDDWKIDLLCGGSQKAVSAPPGLTMVTLSADAKAAMEKRKAPIASFYANLLTFKGYYEAKWFPYTMPASDIYGLRTALENIKADPQILERHAKVAAYTREAI
;
A
#
# COMPACT_ATOMS: atom_id res chain seq x y z
N LEU A 1 -8.16 18.38 -3.64
CA LEU A 1 -6.82 17.98 -3.21
C LEU A 1 -6.55 18.53 -1.81
N TYR A 2 -6.30 17.64 -0.85
CA TYR A 2 -5.81 18.04 0.47
C TYR A 2 -4.28 18.23 0.39
N THR A 3 -3.80 19.36 0.87
CA THR A 3 -2.35 19.68 0.90
C THR A 3 -1.97 20.13 2.30
N CYS A 4 -0.80 19.70 2.77
CA CYS A 4 -0.18 20.15 4.01
C CYS A 4 1.25 20.64 3.74
N ASP A 5 1.91 21.17 4.78
CA ASP A 5 3.32 21.49 4.71
C ASP A 5 4.15 20.21 4.48
N TYR A 6 5.09 20.29 3.54
CA TYR A 6 5.94 19.16 3.15
C TYR A 6 7.01 18.81 4.20
N SER A 7 7.15 19.60 5.25
CA SER A 7 8.17 19.41 6.30
C SER A 7 7.79 18.41 7.39
N HIS A 8 6.53 17.98 7.44
CA HIS A 8 6.03 17.03 8.45
C HIS A 8 4.97 16.07 7.89
N PRO A 9 4.77 14.91 8.56
CA PRO A 9 3.70 13.97 8.22
C PRO A 9 2.32 14.65 8.28
N PHE A 10 1.32 14.05 7.64
CA PHE A 10 -0.06 14.50 7.74
C PHE A 10 -0.53 14.53 9.19
N ASP A 11 -1.07 15.65 9.63
CA ASP A 11 -1.80 15.74 10.89
C ASP A 11 -3.23 15.19 10.69
N VAL A 12 -3.56 14.16 11.47
CA VAL A 12 -4.86 13.48 11.38
C VAL A 12 -6.01 14.38 11.82
N ASN A 13 -5.76 15.33 12.76
CA ASN A 13 -6.78 16.25 13.23
C ASN A 13 -7.07 17.32 12.16
N ASP A 14 -6.03 17.81 11.47
CA ASP A 14 -6.20 18.75 10.36
C ASP A 14 -6.93 18.08 9.18
N LEU A 15 -6.59 16.83 8.87
CA LEU A 15 -7.31 16.04 7.88
C LEU A 15 -8.78 15.86 8.28
N LYS A 16 -9.07 15.56 9.56
CA LYS A 16 -10.44 15.45 10.06
C LYS A 16 -11.20 16.75 9.90
N ALA A 17 -10.62 17.88 10.31
CA ALA A 17 -11.22 19.20 10.18
C ALA A 17 -11.49 19.59 8.71
N TYR A 18 -10.66 19.12 7.78
CA TYR A 18 -10.90 19.26 6.34
C TYR A 18 -12.09 18.41 5.89
N LEU A 19 -12.14 17.14 6.26
CA LEU A 19 -13.20 16.21 5.88
C LEU A 19 -14.57 16.58 6.47
N GLU A 20 -14.62 17.25 7.61
CA GLU A 20 -15.86 17.80 8.18
C GLU A 20 -16.48 18.88 7.26
N LYS A 21 -15.66 19.56 6.46
CA LYS A 21 -16.11 20.61 5.53
C LYS A 21 -16.39 20.07 4.13
N ASP A 22 -15.56 19.16 3.67
CA ASP A 22 -15.66 18.56 2.34
C ASP A 22 -15.17 17.11 2.37
N HIS A 23 -16.08 16.18 2.14
CA HIS A 23 -15.80 14.72 2.09
C HIS A 23 -16.44 14.05 0.87
N ASP A 24 -16.84 14.82 -0.13
CA ASP A 24 -17.40 14.26 -1.40
C ASP A 24 -16.28 13.70 -2.29
N PHE A 25 -15.57 12.69 -1.77
CA PHE A 25 -14.51 11.98 -2.46
C PHE A 25 -14.85 10.50 -2.60
N LYS A 26 -14.55 9.91 -3.75
CA LYS A 26 -14.74 8.47 -3.97
C LYS A 26 -13.61 7.63 -3.38
N TYR A 27 -12.39 8.16 -3.45
CA TYR A 27 -11.19 7.52 -2.91
C TYR A 27 -10.14 8.58 -2.56
N ALA A 28 -9.23 8.19 -1.69
CA ALA A 28 -8.03 8.96 -1.36
C ALA A 28 -6.78 8.11 -1.58
N THR A 29 -5.75 8.71 -2.16
CA THR A 29 -4.43 8.11 -2.26
C THR A 29 -3.54 8.62 -1.13
N VAL A 30 -2.87 7.71 -0.43
CA VAL A 30 -2.00 8.03 0.70
C VAL A 30 -0.67 7.31 0.51
N VAL A 31 0.44 8.04 0.64
CA VAL A 31 1.78 7.45 0.67
C VAL A 31 2.10 7.06 2.11
N HIS A 32 2.51 5.80 2.34
CA HIS A 32 2.91 5.32 3.67
C HIS A 32 4.28 5.88 4.07
N CYS A 33 5.29 5.61 3.24
CA CYS A 33 6.64 6.11 3.45
C CYS A 33 7.11 6.84 2.19
N ASP A 34 7.28 8.16 2.28
CA ASP A 34 7.71 8.97 1.15
C ASP A 34 9.22 8.88 0.96
N THR A 35 9.66 8.37 -0.17
CA THR A 35 11.09 8.13 -0.45
C THR A 35 11.90 9.42 -0.50
N PRO A 36 11.47 10.52 -1.16
CA PRO A 36 12.25 11.76 -1.23
C PRO A 36 12.49 12.43 0.11
N SER A 37 11.48 12.45 0.98
CA SER A 37 11.57 13.12 2.30
C SER A 37 11.95 12.18 3.45
N GLY A 38 11.82 10.85 3.24
CA GLY A 38 11.94 9.86 4.32
C GLY A 38 10.79 9.89 5.32
N MET A 39 9.69 10.56 4.98
CA MET A 39 8.56 10.79 5.87
C MET A 39 7.68 9.55 5.98
N LEU A 40 7.33 9.17 7.20
CA LEU A 40 6.38 8.10 7.51
C LEU A 40 5.04 8.71 7.92
N ASN A 41 3.98 8.41 7.18
CA ASN A 41 2.62 8.85 7.49
C ASN A 41 1.89 7.81 8.34
N ASP A 42 1.09 8.26 9.29
CA ASP A 42 0.26 7.42 10.16
C ASP A 42 -0.97 6.88 9.42
N ILE A 43 -0.74 5.90 8.55
CA ILE A 43 -1.85 5.25 7.81
C ILE A 43 -2.78 4.46 8.72
N ALA A 44 -2.34 4.08 9.93
CA ALA A 44 -3.16 3.40 10.93
C ALA A 44 -4.29 4.30 11.42
N SER A 45 -4.08 5.61 11.50
CA SER A 45 -5.11 6.59 11.87
C SER A 45 -5.79 7.21 10.65
N ILE A 46 -5.06 7.50 9.59
CA ILE A 46 -5.58 8.13 8.37
C ILE A 46 -6.62 7.25 7.67
N CYS A 47 -6.32 5.98 7.45
CA CYS A 47 -7.21 5.10 6.67
C CYS A 47 -8.56 4.85 7.35
N PRO A 48 -8.64 4.51 8.66
CA PRO A 48 -9.92 4.40 9.34
C PRO A 48 -10.73 5.70 9.33
N LEU A 49 -10.06 6.87 9.46
CA LEU A 49 -10.72 8.17 9.38
C LEU A 49 -11.35 8.37 8.00
N LEU A 50 -10.61 8.19 6.92
CA LEU A 50 -11.14 8.28 5.55
C LEU A 50 -12.32 7.32 5.34
N LYS A 51 -12.18 6.08 5.82
CA LYS A 51 -13.23 5.06 5.72
C LYS A 51 -14.50 5.45 6.45
N SER A 52 -14.40 6.17 7.58
CA SER A 52 -15.58 6.65 8.34
C SER A 52 -16.42 7.66 7.56
N TYR A 53 -15.84 8.33 6.56
CA TYR A 53 -16.53 9.22 5.62
C TYR A 53 -16.94 8.51 4.31
N GLY A 54 -16.81 7.18 4.23
CA GLY A 54 -17.16 6.42 3.04
C GLY A 54 -16.15 6.53 1.88
N ILE A 55 -14.96 7.06 2.15
CA ILE A 55 -13.89 7.26 1.16
C ILE A 55 -13.04 5.99 1.09
N LEU A 56 -12.87 5.41 -0.10
CA LEU A 56 -11.99 4.27 -0.31
C LEU A 56 -10.52 4.69 -0.17
N THR A 57 -9.72 3.86 0.48
CA THR A 57 -8.30 4.14 0.72
C THR A 57 -7.41 3.40 -0.27
N VAL A 58 -6.50 4.13 -0.90
CA VAL A 58 -5.47 3.58 -1.80
C VAL A 58 -4.11 3.96 -1.23
N VAL A 59 -3.39 2.98 -0.69
CA VAL A 59 -2.12 3.21 0.02
C VAL A 59 -0.95 2.75 -0.84
N ASP A 60 -0.03 3.67 -1.09
CA ASP A 60 1.29 3.35 -1.59
C ASP A 60 2.21 3.00 -0.41
N SER A 61 2.47 1.72 -0.24
CA SER A 61 3.40 1.20 0.77
C SER A 61 4.63 0.53 0.15
N VAL A 62 4.97 0.92 -1.08
CA VAL A 62 6.12 0.35 -1.79
C VAL A 62 7.40 0.49 -0.96
N ALA A 63 7.64 1.64 -0.33
CA ALA A 63 8.80 1.85 0.51
C ALA A 63 8.59 1.41 1.98
N GLY A 64 7.35 1.27 2.44
CA GLY A 64 7.03 0.94 3.85
C GLY A 64 6.84 -0.55 4.12
N MET A 65 6.23 -1.29 3.18
CA MET A 65 5.87 -2.69 3.38
C MET A 65 7.08 -3.55 3.79
N PHE A 66 6.92 -4.31 4.88
CA PHE A 66 7.94 -5.14 5.53
C PHE A 66 9.13 -4.38 6.17
N GLY A 67 9.22 -3.05 5.99
CA GLY A 67 10.12 -2.19 6.76
C GLY A 67 9.43 -1.56 7.95
N GLU A 68 8.12 -1.35 7.84
CA GLU A 68 7.19 -0.82 8.84
C GLU A 68 5.99 -1.76 9.03
N ASP A 69 5.27 -1.62 10.16
CA ASP A 69 4.05 -2.39 10.39
C ASP A 69 2.96 -1.98 9.38
N VAL A 70 2.26 -2.97 8.86
CA VAL A 70 1.12 -2.76 7.95
C VAL A 70 0.04 -3.80 8.23
N ARG A 71 -1.11 -3.35 8.73
CA ARG A 71 -2.25 -4.18 9.07
C ARG A 71 -3.44 -3.81 8.20
N VAL A 72 -3.51 -4.40 7.02
CA VAL A 72 -4.47 -4.02 5.97
C VAL A 72 -5.91 -4.05 6.48
N ASP A 73 -6.31 -5.12 7.15
CA ASP A 73 -7.69 -5.31 7.62
C ASP A 73 -8.02 -4.44 8.82
N ASP A 74 -7.11 -4.36 9.81
CA ASP A 74 -7.28 -3.58 11.04
C ASP A 74 -7.38 -2.08 10.71
N TRP A 75 -6.53 -1.61 9.80
CA TRP A 75 -6.45 -0.20 9.40
C TRP A 75 -7.39 0.17 8.26
N LYS A 76 -8.29 -0.76 7.84
CA LYS A 76 -9.33 -0.50 6.83
C LYS A 76 -8.77 -0.03 5.49
N ILE A 77 -7.65 -0.58 5.07
CA ILE A 77 -7.03 -0.25 3.79
C ILE A 77 -7.77 -0.98 2.68
N ASP A 78 -8.31 -0.23 1.70
CA ASP A 78 -9.07 -0.82 0.61
C ASP A 78 -8.20 -1.35 -0.52
N LEU A 79 -7.12 -0.63 -0.84
CA LEU A 79 -6.11 -1.06 -1.79
C LEU A 79 -4.73 -0.67 -1.25
N LEU A 80 -3.81 -1.62 -1.20
CA LEU A 80 -2.42 -1.36 -0.85
C LEU A 80 -1.51 -1.86 -1.96
N CYS A 81 -0.55 -1.03 -2.34
CA CYS A 81 0.49 -1.38 -3.29
C CYS A 81 1.83 -1.57 -2.58
N GLY A 82 2.53 -2.64 -2.93
CA GLY A 82 3.88 -2.92 -2.49
C GLY A 82 4.78 -3.35 -3.65
N GLY A 83 6.08 -3.24 -3.48
CA GLY A 83 7.07 -3.63 -4.48
C GLY A 83 8.09 -4.63 -3.94
N SER A 84 8.54 -5.54 -4.78
CA SER A 84 9.47 -6.60 -4.40
C SER A 84 10.89 -6.10 -4.06
N GLN A 85 11.30 -4.96 -4.61
CA GLN A 85 12.68 -4.46 -4.60
C GLN A 85 13.04 -3.56 -3.41
N LYS A 86 12.11 -3.30 -2.49
CA LYS A 86 12.33 -2.43 -1.31
C LYS A 86 12.69 -3.29 -0.08
N ALA A 87 12.10 -3.03 1.08
CA ALA A 87 12.39 -3.78 2.31
C ALA A 87 12.14 -5.30 2.19
N VAL A 88 11.31 -5.73 1.25
CA VAL A 88 11.14 -7.15 0.88
C VAL A 88 12.45 -7.80 0.47
N SER A 89 13.40 -7.04 -0.12
CA SER A 89 14.72 -7.52 -0.54
C SER A 89 14.70 -8.61 -1.61
N ALA A 90 13.71 -8.55 -2.52
CA ALA A 90 13.63 -9.41 -3.69
C ALA A 90 14.04 -8.63 -4.97
N PRO A 91 14.28 -9.31 -6.10
CA PRO A 91 14.53 -8.64 -7.37
C PRO A 91 13.38 -7.69 -7.77
N PRO A 92 13.67 -6.58 -8.48
CA PRO A 92 12.63 -5.71 -9.03
C PRO A 92 11.84 -6.44 -10.12
N GLY A 93 10.55 -6.16 -10.26
CA GLY A 93 9.71 -6.73 -11.32
C GLY A 93 8.33 -7.20 -10.85
N LEU A 94 8.12 -7.36 -9.54
CA LEU A 94 6.83 -7.79 -8.99
C LEU A 94 6.18 -6.69 -8.17
N THR A 95 4.88 -6.49 -8.40
CA THR A 95 4.01 -5.64 -7.58
C THR A 95 3.09 -6.53 -6.75
N MET A 96 3.00 -6.25 -5.46
CA MET A 96 2.04 -6.85 -4.56
C MET A 96 0.87 -5.89 -4.38
N VAL A 97 -0.36 -6.40 -4.55
CA VAL A 97 -1.57 -5.60 -4.39
C VAL A 97 -2.55 -6.35 -3.50
N THR A 98 -3.07 -5.68 -2.49
CA THR A 98 -4.22 -6.16 -1.72
C THR A 98 -5.48 -5.41 -2.14
N LEU A 99 -6.63 -6.07 -2.06
CA LEU A 99 -7.93 -5.50 -2.41
C LEU A 99 -8.99 -5.89 -1.37
N SER A 100 -9.66 -4.88 -0.80
CA SER A 100 -10.85 -5.11 0.01
C SER A 100 -12.05 -5.53 -0.84
N ALA A 101 -13.06 -6.10 -0.20
CA ALA A 101 -14.34 -6.39 -0.85
C ALA A 101 -15.00 -5.12 -1.40
N ASP A 102 -14.89 -4.00 -0.67
CA ASP A 102 -15.45 -2.71 -1.08
C ASP A 102 -14.76 -2.15 -2.32
N ALA A 103 -13.41 -2.21 -2.37
CA ALA A 103 -12.65 -1.80 -3.55
C ALA A 103 -13.02 -2.64 -4.77
N LYS A 104 -13.12 -3.96 -4.61
CA LYS A 104 -13.56 -4.86 -5.67
C LYS A 104 -14.96 -4.53 -6.16
N ALA A 105 -15.92 -4.34 -5.24
CA ALA A 105 -17.30 -3.97 -5.58
C ALA A 105 -17.37 -2.62 -6.29
N ALA A 106 -16.56 -1.63 -5.89
CA ALA A 106 -16.49 -0.34 -6.56
C ALA A 106 -15.99 -0.46 -8.00
N MET A 107 -14.98 -1.31 -8.26
CA MET A 107 -14.49 -1.58 -9.60
C MET A 107 -15.56 -2.27 -10.47
N GLU A 108 -16.27 -3.26 -9.92
CA GLU A 108 -17.31 -4.01 -10.65
C GLU A 108 -18.57 -3.16 -10.96
N LYS A 109 -18.90 -2.19 -10.11
CA LYS A 109 -20.05 -1.28 -10.29
C LYS A 109 -19.80 -0.15 -11.30
N ARG A 110 -18.60 -0.04 -11.87
CA ARG A 110 -18.28 1.02 -12.85
C ARG A 110 -19.21 0.95 -14.06
N LYS A 111 -19.76 2.11 -14.46
CA LYS A 111 -20.58 2.23 -15.69
C LYS A 111 -19.70 2.24 -16.95
N ALA A 112 -18.51 2.83 -16.86
CA ALA A 112 -17.55 2.86 -17.95
C ALA A 112 -16.54 1.74 -17.82
N PRO A 113 -16.10 1.10 -18.91
CA PRO A 113 -15.07 0.07 -18.87
C PRO A 113 -13.74 0.65 -18.37
N ILE A 114 -12.89 -0.21 -17.77
CA ILE A 114 -11.53 0.16 -17.43
C ILE A 114 -10.72 0.24 -18.73
N ALA A 115 -10.17 1.42 -19.01
CA ALA A 115 -9.53 1.71 -20.30
C ALA A 115 -8.14 1.08 -20.48
N SER A 116 -7.65 0.35 -19.49
CA SER A 116 -6.35 -0.32 -19.53
C SER A 116 -6.53 -1.82 -19.34
N PHE A 117 -5.89 -2.62 -20.19
CA PHE A 117 -5.78 -4.06 -19.97
C PHE A 117 -4.78 -4.36 -18.85
N TYR A 118 -3.58 -3.77 -18.91
CA TYR A 118 -2.50 -4.06 -17.96
C TYR A 118 -2.80 -3.61 -16.52
N ALA A 119 -3.37 -2.41 -16.35
CA ALA A 119 -3.72 -1.89 -15.03
C ALA A 119 -5.13 -2.28 -14.56
N ASN A 120 -5.80 -3.21 -15.23
CA ASN A 120 -7.12 -3.68 -14.87
C ASN A 120 -7.05 -4.87 -13.91
N LEU A 121 -7.19 -4.62 -12.62
CA LEU A 121 -7.17 -5.67 -11.61
C LEU A 121 -8.31 -6.69 -11.74
N LEU A 122 -9.43 -6.34 -12.38
CA LEU A 122 -10.52 -7.29 -12.65
C LEU A 122 -10.13 -8.38 -13.67
N THR A 123 -9.05 -8.18 -14.44
CA THR A 123 -8.50 -9.20 -15.35
C THR A 123 -8.08 -10.46 -14.58
N PHE A 124 -7.73 -10.33 -13.30
CA PHE A 124 -7.37 -11.46 -12.46
C PHE A 124 -8.55 -12.20 -11.83
N LYS A 125 -9.80 -11.76 -12.07
CA LYS A 125 -10.99 -12.42 -11.52
C LYS A 125 -11.09 -13.85 -12.03
N GLY A 126 -11.07 -14.83 -11.11
CA GLY A 126 -11.19 -16.26 -11.43
C GLY A 126 -9.98 -16.86 -12.16
N TYR A 127 -8.83 -16.17 -12.20
CA TYR A 127 -7.63 -16.63 -12.92
C TYR A 127 -7.09 -17.98 -12.40
N TYR A 128 -7.22 -18.19 -11.10
CA TYR A 128 -6.72 -19.42 -10.46
C TYR A 128 -7.56 -20.64 -10.84
N GLU A 129 -8.88 -20.51 -10.78
CA GLU A 129 -9.84 -21.55 -11.15
C GLU A 129 -9.78 -21.84 -12.65
N ALA A 130 -9.64 -20.79 -13.45
CA ALA A 130 -9.50 -20.90 -14.91
C ALA A 130 -8.12 -21.42 -15.34
N LYS A 131 -7.15 -21.53 -14.42
CA LYS A 131 -5.75 -21.86 -14.70
C LYS A 131 -5.17 -21.03 -15.85
N TRP A 132 -5.54 -19.76 -15.84
CA TRP A 132 -5.13 -18.80 -16.85
C TRP A 132 -4.49 -17.57 -16.17
N PHE A 133 -3.42 -17.07 -16.77
CA PHE A 133 -2.75 -15.85 -16.31
C PHE A 133 -2.59 -14.89 -17.48
N PRO A 134 -2.93 -13.60 -17.32
CA PRO A 134 -3.02 -12.68 -18.45
C PRO A 134 -1.67 -12.26 -19.04
N TYR A 135 -0.55 -12.56 -18.37
CA TYR A 135 0.79 -12.15 -18.76
C TYR A 135 1.76 -13.33 -18.76
N THR A 136 2.99 -13.11 -19.24
CA THR A 136 4.09 -14.06 -19.06
C THR A 136 4.52 -14.09 -17.60
N MET A 137 4.57 -15.28 -17.00
CA MET A 137 4.98 -15.47 -15.62
C MET A 137 6.50 -15.23 -15.46
N PRO A 138 6.95 -14.25 -14.64
CA PRO A 138 8.36 -14.03 -14.37
C PRO A 138 8.86 -15.03 -13.30
N ALA A 139 9.07 -16.29 -13.70
CA ALA A 139 9.34 -17.38 -12.77
C ALA A 139 10.56 -17.11 -11.86
N SER A 140 11.64 -16.56 -12.41
CA SER A 140 12.84 -16.22 -11.64
C SER A 140 12.56 -15.21 -10.53
N ASP A 141 11.77 -14.17 -10.82
CA ASP A 141 11.43 -13.13 -9.85
C ASP A 141 10.49 -13.67 -8.77
N ILE A 142 9.57 -14.59 -9.15
CA ILE A 142 8.68 -15.26 -8.19
C ILE A 142 9.49 -16.16 -7.23
N TYR A 143 10.50 -16.90 -7.72
CA TYR A 143 11.37 -17.66 -6.83
C TYR A 143 12.21 -16.74 -5.91
N GLY A 144 12.72 -15.62 -6.44
CA GLY A 144 13.40 -14.61 -5.63
C GLY A 144 12.50 -14.02 -4.55
N LEU A 145 11.27 -13.66 -4.90
CA LEU A 145 10.27 -13.15 -3.95
C LEU A 145 9.93 -14.20 -2.88
N ARG A 146 9.74 -15.46 -3.28
CA ARG A 146 9.47 -16.55 -2.34
C ARG A 146 10.58 -16.67 -1.30
N THR A 147 11.85 -16.71 -1.74
CA THR A 147 13.00 -16.78 -0.80
C THR A 147 13.05 -15.58 0.13
N ALA A 148 12.80 -14.37 -0.39
CA ALA A 148 12.75 -13.16 0.42
C ALA A 148 11.65 -13.22 1.50
N LEU A 149 10.45 -13.68 1.14
CA LEU A 149 9.34 -13.83 2.08
C LEU A 149 9.60 -14.96 3.11
N GLU A 150 10.27 -16.04 2.73
CA GLU A 150 10.70 -17.08 3.66
C GLU A 150 11.71 -16.52 4.68
N ASN A 151 12.65 -15.68 4.26
CA ASN A 151 13.61 -15.00 5.14
C ASN A 151 12.90 -14.02 6.09
N ILE A 152 11.97 -13.22 5.60
CA ILE A 152 11.17 -12.30 6.42
C ILE A 152 10.39 -13.08 7.48
N LYS A 153 9.74 -14.17 7.08
CA LYS A 153 8.96 -15.03 8.00
C LYS A 153 9.85 -15.70 9.07
N ALA A 154 11.10 -15.99 8.75
CA ALA A 154 12.06 -16.59 9.67
C ALA A 154 12.65 -15.58 10.68
N ASP A 155 12.47 -14.28 10.45
CA ASP A 155 13.01 -13.21 11.28
C ASP A 155 11.88 -12.43 11.99
N PRO A 156 11.48 -12.84 13.20
CA PRO A 156 10.42 -12.16 13.93
C PRO A 156 10.79 -10.75 14.42
N GLN A 157 12.06 -10.38 14.34
CA GLN A 157 12.58 -9.07 14.77
C GLN A 157 12.83 -8.12 13.59
N ILE A 158 12.39 -8.44 12.39
CA ILE A 158 12.72 -7.65 11.19
C ILE A 158 12.31 -6.19 11.32
N LEU A 159 11.11 -5.89 11.81
CA LEU A 159 10.61 -4.52 11.99
C LEU A 159 11.41 -3.78 13.07
N GLU A 160 11.72 -4.44 14.19
CA GLU A 160 12.53 -3.86 15.25
C GLU A 160 13.95 -3.53 14.75
N ARG A 161 14.54 -4.41 13.94
CA ARG A 161 15.85 -4.18 13.34
C ARG A 161 15.83 -2.99 12.38
N HIS A 162 14.80 -2.87 11.53
CA HIS A 162 14.62 -1.71 10.66
C HIS A 162 14.50 -0.41 11.46
N ALA A 163 13.70 -0.41 12.53
CA ALA A 163 13.56 0.75 13.40
C ALA A 163 14.89 1.17 14.06
N LYS A 164 15.65 0.21 14.57
CA LYS A 164 16.98 0.46 15.17
C LYS A 164 17.97 1.04 14.16
N VAL A 165 18.03 0.47 12.95
CA VAL A 165 18.93 0.97 11.90
C VAL A 165 18.53 2.39 11.47
N ALA A 166 17.23 2.65 11.31
CA ALA A 166 16.73 3.97 10.96
C ALA A 166 17.03 5.01 12.06
N ALA A 167 16.86 4.65 13.34
CA ALA A 167 17.20 5.53 14.47
C ALA A 167 18.70 5.85 14.49
N TYR A 168 19.55 4.82 14.41
CA TYR A 168 21.00 4.99 14.36
C TYR A 168 21.44 5.89 13.19
N THR A 169 20.84 5.72 12.01
CA THR A 169 21.18 6.54 10.84
C THR A 169 20.82 8.00 11.06
N ARG A 170 19.64 8.30 11.65
CA ARG A 170 19.23 9.68 11.97
C ARG A 170 20.12 10.35 13.03
N GLU A 171 20.65 9.58 13.97
CA GLU A 171 21.57 10.10 14.99
C GLU A 171 22.98 10.37 14.44
N ALA A 172 23.36 9.70 13.33
CA ALA A 172 24.68 9.82 12.73
C ALA A 172 24.78 10.94 11.67
N ILE A 173 23.66 11.53 11.25
CA ILE A 173 23.57 12.63 10.29
C ILE A 173 23.34 13.96 11.02
#